data_50289c35890535c9aa8ec66d0e3ecd5c
#
_entry.id   50289c35890535c9aa8ec66d0e3ecd5c
#
_cell.length_a   1.000
_cell.length_b   1.000
_cell.length_c   1.000
_cell.angle_alpha   90.00
_cell.angle_beta   90.00
_cell.angle_gamma   90.00
#
_symmetry.space_group_name_H-M   'P 1'
#
loop_
_entity.id
_entity.type
_entity.pdbx_description
1 polymer ?
#
loop_
_entity_poly.entity_id
_entity_poly.type
_entity_poly.pdbx_seq_one_letter_code
_entity_poly.pdbx_strand_id
1 'polypeptide(L)'
;GEHGFSPDSAPMEYGTNGAADIRISALAVRNSNGDSVTDIRYTGHKIYKGKPEIPGQPSTYANREDEAETLELYAEDAVTGLKITLYYTVFENYGVMTRRVRAENNGDGILELERIFSLCLNLPSMDYDLITLYGRHAKERNIERKALAHGVQGVESRRGVSSHCQNPFAALAGKNADENNGEVYGFNLVYSGNFSALCECDFNYTSRFIMGINPTDFGWRLQKGECFDTPEAVMVYTENGIGEMSRIFHRFYNNNLIRGKYKTEKRPLLINSWEAAYFNFDDEKLVNFAKEAKKLGIEMLVMDDGWFGRRNDDKSSL
;
A
#
# COMPACT_ATOMS: atom_id res chain seq x y z
N GLY A 1 -26.12 11.92 28.62
CA GLY A 1 -24.95 12.58 29.19
C GLY A 1 -24.20 13.30 28.10
N GLU A 2 -23.82 14.56 28.34
CA GLU A 2 -22.97 15.28 27.42
C GLU A 2 -21.62 14.56 27.36
N HIS A 3 -21.28 14.04 26.19
CA HIS A 3 -19.94 13.52 25.97
C HIS A 3 -18.97 14.70 25.92
N GLY A 4 -18.10 14.82 26.90
CA GLY A 4 -17.01 15.80 26.85
C GLY A 4 -16.17 15.60 25.59
N PHE A 5 -15.73 16.67 24.97
CA PHE A 5 -14.79 16.60 23.85
C PHE A 5 -13.48 15.97 24.35
N SER A 6 -13.06 14.88 23.69
CA SER A 6 -11.78 14.24 23.90
C SER A 6 -11.11 13.92 22.57
N PRO A 7 -9.80 14.11 22.42
CA PRO A 7 -9.07 13.81 21.17
C PRO A 7 -9.21 12.36 20.73
N ASP A 8 -9.39 11.41 21.66
CA ASP A 8 -9.59 9.98 21.36
C ASP A 8 -10.96 9.65 20.76
N SER A 9 -11.92 10.58 20.81
CA SER A 9 -13.23 10.46 20.17
C SER A 9 -13.36 11.26 18.87
N ALA A 10 -12.39 12.14 18.57
CA ALA A 10 -12.39 12.94 17.36
C ALA A 10 -11.82 12.18 16.15
N PRO A 11 -12.38 12.33 14.95
CA PRO A 11 -11.82 11.78 13.72
C PRO A 11 -10.58 12.59 13.31
N MET A 12 -9.42 12.25 13.88
CA MET A 12 -8.15 12.90 13.56
C MET A 12 -7.73 12.58 12.12
N GLU A 13 -7.40 13.59 11.32
CA GLU A 13 -6.99 13.39 9.93
C GLU A 13 -5.70 12.56 9.81
N TYR A 14 -4.75 12.81 10.70
CA TYR A 14 -3.51 12.06 10.76
C TYR A 14 -3.03 11.98 12.21
N GLY A 15 -3.49 10.96 12.94
CA GLY A 15 -3.21 10.80 14.38
C GLY A 15 -1.73 10.65 14.67
N THR A 16 -1.24 11.40 15.67
CA THR A 16 0.15 11.38 16.12
C THR A 16 0.28 10.76 17.50
N ASN A 17 1.46 10.26 17.83
CA ASN A 17 1.75 9.76 19.17
C ASN A 17 1.86 10.93 20.17
N GLY A 18 1.29 10.75 21.37
CA GLY A 18 1.37 11.74 22.45
C GLY A 18 0.35 12.88 22.40
N ALA A 19 -0.54 12.93 21.39
CA ALA A 19 -1.57 13.96 21.22
C ALA A 19 -2.93 13.58 21.87
N ALA A 20 -2.92 12.74 22.92
CA ALA A 20 -4.09 12.23 23.64
C ALA A 20 -5.08 11.39 22.81
N ASP A 21 -4.79 11.08 21.55
CA ASP A 21 -5.46 10.06 20.79
C ASP A 21 -4.80 8.70 21.09
N ILE A 22 -5.52 7.82 21.78
CA ILE A 22 -5.01 6.51 22.25
C ILE A 22 -5.11 5.40 21.19
N ARG A 23 -5.78 5.68 20.05
CA ARG A 23 -5.86 4.74 18.93
C ARG A 23 -4.51 4.65 18.23
N ILE A 24 -4.32 3.62 17.39
CA ILE A 24 -3.06 3.47 16.63
C ILE A 24 -2.75 4.78 15.89
N SER A 25 -1.62 5.39 16.24
CA SER A 25 -1.15 6.61 15.58
C SER A 25 -0.66 6.31 14.16
N ALA A 26 -0.96 7.19 13.22
CA ALA A 26 -0.43 7.13 11.86
C ALA A 26 1.05 7.57 11.80
N LEU A 27 1.47 8.40 12.77
CA LEU A 27 2.82 8.92 12.89
C LEU A 27 3.37 8.69 14.31
N ALA A 28 4.56 8.14 14.43
CA ALA A 28 5.33 8.08 15.66
C ALA A 28 6.77 8.49 15.37
N VAL A 29 7.25 9.49 16.10
CA VAL A 29 8.58 10.07 15.93
C VAL A 29 9.28 10.08 17.29
N ARG A 30 10.52 9.63 17.32
CA ARG A 30 11.38 9.82 18.47
C ARG A 30 12.19 11.10 18.26
N ASN A 31 12.00 12.03 19.17
CA ASN A 31 12.66 13.33 19.17
C ASN A 31 14.10 13.23 19.69
N SER A 32 14.90 14.23 19.40
CA SER A 32 16.33 14.26 19.79
C SER A 32 16.57 14.20 21.29
N ASN A 33 15.61 14.61 22.12
CA ASN A 33 15.64 14.53 23.57
C ASN A 33 15.19 13.16 24.12
N GLY A 34 14.78 12.24 23.22
CA GLY A 34 14.35 10.87 23.55
C GLY A 34 12.86 10.68 23.83
N ASP A 35 12.07 11.76 23.90
CA ASP A 35 10.62 11.62 23.97
C ASP A 35 9.98 11.29 22.59
N SER A 36 8.69 10.96 22.58
CA SER A 36 7.95 10.63 21.37
C SER A 36 6.64 11.43 21.25
N VAL A 37 6.56 12.57 21.92
CA VAL A 37 5.42 13.47 21.80
C VAL A 37 5.52 14.27 20.51
N THR A 38 4.47 14.24 19.70
CA THR A 38 4.41 14.95 18.42
C THR A 38 3.06 15.65 18.29
N ASP A 39 3.08 16.99 18.21
CA ASP A 39 1.89 17.84 18.09
C ASP A 39 1.91 18.58 16.75
N ILE A 40 1.53 17.90 15.68
CA ILE A 40 1.43 18.52 14.35
C ILE A 40 0.14 19.34 14.25
N ARG A 41 0.27 20.60 13.81
CA ARG A 41 -0.85 21.51 13.61
C ARG A 41 -0.90 22.01 12.18
N TYR A 42 -2.09 22.09 11.64
CA TYR A 42 -2.33 22.62 10.29
C TYR A 42 -1.73 24.02 10.13
N THR A 43 -0.98 24.21 9.04
CA THR A 43 -0.36 25.50 8.71
C THR A 43 -0.80 26.06 7.37
N GLY A 44 -1.41 25.26 6.51
CA GLY A 44 -1.90 25.69 5.20
C GLY A 44 -2.17 24.53 4.25
N HIS A 45 -2.61 24.86 3.05
CA HIS A 45 -2.83 23.87 1.99
C HIS A 45 -2.64 24.50 0.61
N LYS A 46 -2.49 23.63 -0.39
CA LYS A 46 -2.47 23.99 -1.81
C LYS A 46 -3.30 22.99 -2.60
N ILE A 47 -4.07 23.50 -3.56
CA ILE A 47 -4.83 22.67 -4.51
C ILE A 47 -4.37 23.00 -5.92
N TYR A 48 -4.14 21.98 -6.74
CA TYR A 48 -3.72 22.15 -8.14
C TYR A 48 -4.08 20.93 -8.99
N LYS A 49 -4.13 21.14 -10.30
CA LYS A 49 -4.32 20.05 -11.28
C LYS A 49 -3.05 19.22 -11.44
N GLY A 50 -3.24 17.94 -11.74
CA GLY A 50 -2.16 17.00 -11.93
C GLY A 50 -1.79 16.25 -10.65
N LYS A 51 -0.84 15.34 -10.79
CA LYS A 51 -0.31 14.48 -9.73
C LYS A 51 1.21 14.61 -9.65
N PRO A 52 1.79 14.99 -8.50
CA PRO A 52 3.23 15.06 -8.35
C PRO A 52 3.86 13.67 -8.34
N GLU A 53 5.03 13.54 -8.97
CA GLU A 53 5.82 12.31 -8.92
C GLU A 53 6.36 12.04 -7.50
N ILE A 54 6.62 10.76 -7.22
CA ILE A 54 7.31 10.32 -6.01
C ILE A 54 8.69 9.83 -6.44
N PRO A 55 9.77 10.58 -6.20
CA PRO A 55 11.09 10.19 -6.65
C PRO A 55 11.53 8.84 -6.07
N GLY A 56 12.06 7.97 -6.92
CA GLY A 56 12.66 6.70 -6.52
C GLY A 56 11.68 5.62 -6.05
N GLN A 57 10.37 5.86 -6.13
CA GLN A 57 9.37 4.88 -5.73
C GLN A 57 8.36 4.59 -6.85
N PRO A 58 7.80 3.35 -6.90
CA PRO A 58 6.66 3.07 -7.76
C PRO A 58 5.47 3.92 -7.32
N SER A 59 4.79 4.53 -8.28
CA SER A 59 3.59 5.35 -8.01
C SER A 59 2.67 5.38 -9.21
N THR A 60 1.41 5.65 -8.96
CA THR A 60 0.46 5.99 -10.03
C THR A 60 0.80 7.36 -10.64
N TYR A 61 0.32 7.62 -11.82
CA TYR A 61 0.58 8.87 -12.56
C TYR A 61 -0.67 9.34 -13.30
N ALA A 62 -0.77 10.63 -13.54
CA ALA A 62 -1.75 11.21 -14.44
C ALA A 62 -1.16 11.25 -15.86
N ASN A 63 -1.93 10.82 -16.86
CA ASN A 63 -1.50 10.88 -18.27
C ASN A 63 -1.56 12.31 -18.81
N ARG A 64 -2.46 13.13 -18.25
CA ARG A 64 -2.62 14.55 -18.53
C ARG A 64 -2.84 15.30 -17.22
N GLU A 65 -2.51 16.57 -17.19
CA GLU A 65 -2.65 17.42 -16.01
C GLU A 65 -4.11 17.52 -15.51
N ASP A 66 -5.06 17.51 -16.42
CA ASP A 66 -6.50 17.61 -16.12
C ASP A 66 -7.16 16.29 -15.68
N GLU A 67 -6.40 15.19 -15.64
CA GLU A 67 -6.91 13.86 -15.24
C GLU A 67 -7.02 13.70 -13.72
N ALA A 68 -6.29 14.52 -12.97
CA ALA A 68 -6.24 14.45 -11.51
C ALA A 68 -6.19 15.85 -10.90
N GLU A 69 -6.65 15.94 -9.65
CA GLU A 69 -6.48 17.13 -8.81
C GLU A 69 -5.82 16.72 -7.49
N THR A 70 -4.83 17.49 -7.05
CA THR A 70 -4.08 17.21 -5.83
C THR A 70 -4.30 18.31 -4.80
N LEU A 71 -4.64 17.89 -3.57
CA LEU A 71 -4.56 18.67 -2.35
C LEU A 71 -3.28 18.29 -1.62
N GLU A 72 -2.44 19.26 -1.34
CA GLU A 72 -1.38 19.20 -0.33
C GLU A 72 -1.85 19.89 0.93
N LEU A 73 -1.85 19.17 2.04
CA LEU A 73 -2.18 19.72 3.35
C LEU A 73 -0.92 19.75 4.20
N TYR A 74 -0.57 20.93 4.70
CA TYR A 74 0.65 21.18 5.46
C TYR A 74 0.36 21.22 6.95
N ALA A 75 1.20 20.53 7.74
CA ALA A 75 1.18 20.58 9.18
C ALA A 75 2.60 20.64 9.74
N GLU A 76 2.78 21.23 10.92
CA GLU A 76 4.08 21.39 11.54
C GLU A 76 3.99 21.20 13.06
N ASP A 77 4.99 20.55 13.61
CA ASP A 77 5.28 20.57 15.04
C ASP A 77 6.26 21.73 15.32
N ALA A 78 5.76 22.79 15.95
CA ALA A 78 6.52 24.01 16.20
C ALA A 78 7.69 23.83 17.20
N VAL A 79 7.69 22.76 17.99
CA VAL A 79 8.74 22.48 18.98
C VAL A 79 9.92 21.76 18.34
N THR A 80 9.64 20.76 17.52
CA THR A 80 10.65 19.90 16.92
C THR A 80 11.08 20.37 15.53
N GLY A 81 10.26 21.20 14.87
CA GLY A 81 10.47 21.60 13.48
C GLY A 81 10.12 20.50 12.46
N LEU A 82 9.43 19.44 12.91
CA LEU A 82 8.93 18.42 11.99
C LEU A 82 7.81 19.00 11.13
N LYS A 83 7.96 18.90 9.82
CA LYS A 83 6.90 19.22 8.84
C LYS A 83 6.33 17.96 8.23
N ILE A 84 5.02 17.94 8.09
CA ILE A 84 4.28 16.87 7.42
C ILE A 84 3.49 17.48 6.28
N THR A 85 3.62 16.89 5.09
CA THR A 85 2.73 17.15 3.96
C THR A 85 1.91 15.92 3.66
N LEU A 86 0.59 16.04 3.78
CA LEU A 86 -0.35 15.00 3.38
C LEU A 86 -0.79 15.28 1.95
N TYR A 87 -0.59 14.31 1.06
CA TYR A 87 -1.01 14.40 -0.34
C TYR A 87 -2.28 13.59 -0.56
N TYR A 88 -3.27 14.22 -1.18
CA TYR A 88 -4.52 13.63 -1.62
C TYR A 88 -4.66 13.90 -3.11
N THR A 89 -4.57 12.88 -3.94
CA THR A 89 -4.80 13.05 -5.37
C THR A 89 -6.06 12.32 -5.78
N VAL A 90 -7.02 13.04 -6.34
CA VAL A 90 -8.31 12.48 -6.79
C VAL A 90 -8.28 12.32 -8.30
N PHE A 91 -8.67 11.15 -8.76
CA PHE A 91 -8.93 10.81 -10.16
C PHE A 91 -10.44 10.63 -10.33
N GLU A 92 -11.14 11.72 -10.57
CA GLU A 92 -12.62 11.77 -10.58
C GLU A 92 -13.23 10.76 -11.56
N ASN A 93 -12.68 10.64 -12.77
CA ASN A 93 -13.18 9.73 -13.81
C ASN A 93 -13.12 8.24 -13.43
N TYR A 94 -12.33 7.88 -12.40
CA TYR A 94 -12.21 6.53 -11.90
C TYR A 94 -12.89 6.32 -10.54
N GLY A 95 -13.21 7.39 -9.81
CA GLY A 95 -13.60 7.30 -8.41
C GLY A 95 -12.47 6.81 -7.50
N VAL A 96 -11.24 7.22 -7.81
CA VAL A 96 -10.02 6.80 -7.10
C VAL A 96 -9.38 7.98 -6.39
N MET A 97 -8.93 7.77 -5.17
CA MET A 97 -8.07 8.68 -4.43
C MET A 97 -6.74 8.00 -4.11
N THR A 98 -5.62 8.72 -4.27
CA THR A 98 -4.33 8.25 -3.79
C THR A 98 -3.86 9.09 -2.61
N ARG A 99 -3.14 8.45 -1.68
CA ARG A 99 -2.63 9.05 -0.46
C ARG A 99 -1.15 8.75 -0.30
N ARG A 100 -0.38 9.75 0.10
CA ARG A 100 1.00 9.61 0.59
C ARG A 100 1.33 10.70 1.58
N VAL A 101 2.42 10.53 2.30
CA VAL A 101 2.89 11.47 3.31
C VAL A 101 4.37 11.77 3.07
N ARG A 102 4.74 13.03 3.22
CA ARG A 102 6.13 13.47 3.27
C ARG A 102 6.41 14.06 4.65
N ALA A 103 7.47 13.58 5.28
CA ALA A 103 8.02 14.14 6.51
C ALA A 103 9.33 14.88 6.20
N GLU A 104 9.53 16.07 6.77
CA GLU A 104 10.74 16.87 6.63
C GLU A 104 11.19 17.37 8.00
N ASN A 105 12.49 17.29 8.26
CA ASN A 105 13.06 17.83 9.49
C ASN A 105 13.65 19.22 9.23
N ASN A 106 12.96 20.25 9.68
CA ASN A 106 13.45 21.65 9.62
C ASN A 106 14.00 22.15 10.96
N GLY A 107 13.96 21.32 12.00
CA GLY A 107 14.55 21.61 13.30
C GLY A 107 16.05 21.34 13.35
N ASP A 108 16.66 21.62 14.50
CA ASP A 108 18.11 21.42 14.69
C ASP A 108 18.45 20.01 15.23
N GLY A 109 17.46 19.33 15.82
CA GLY A 109 17.63 17.98 16.39
C GLY A 109 17.44 16.89 15.33
N ILE A 110 18.02 15.70 15.55
CA ILE A 110 17.74 14.52 14.74
C ILE A 110 16.37 13.99 15.13
N LEU A 111 15.55 13.66 14.14
CA LEU A 111 14.27 12.99 14.33
C LEU A 111 14.36 11.55 13.80
N GLU A 112 13.81 10.60 14.52
CA GLU A 112 13.74 9.21 14.09
C GLU A 112 12.26 8.82 13.87
N LEU A 113 11.90 8.56 12.61
CA LEU A 113 10.58 8.06 12.26
C LEU A 113 10.49 6.59 12.67
N GLU A 114 9.69 6.28 13.67
CA GLU A 114 9.42 4.90 14.13
C GLU A 114 8.17 4.32 13.45
N ARG A 115 7.28 5.21 12.98
CA ARG A 115 6.07 4.88 12.22
C ARG A 115 5.67 6.06 11.35
N ILE A 116 5.33 5.79 10.10
CA ILE A 116 4.72 6.75 9.20
C ILE A 116 3.85 6.00 8.17
N PHE A 117 2.55 6.01 8.37
CA PHE A 117 1.61 5.37 7.46
C PHE A 117 1.26 6.30 6.29
N SER A 118 1.05 5.72 5.12
CA SER A 118 0.66 6.45 3.91
C SER A 118 -0.80 6.90 3.97
N LEU A 119 -1.65 6.12 4.62
CA LEU A 119 -3.09 6.34 4.74
C LEU A 119 -3.52 6.20 6.20
N CYS A 120 -4.35 7.14 6.64
CA CYS A 120 -5.15 7.06 7.86
C CYS A 120 -6.57 7.50 7.49
N LEU A 121 -7.56 6.64 7.75
CA LEU A 121 -8.97 6.91 7.47
C LEU A 121 -9.80 6.56 8.70
N ASN A 122 -10.57 7.52 9.20
CA ASN A 122 -11.54 7.29 10.28
C ASN A 122 -12.93 7.15 9.69
N LEU A 123 -13.64 6.11 10.08
CA LEU A 123 -15.03 5.84 9.69
C LEU A 123 -15.94 5.93 10.93
N PRO A 124 -17.14 6.48 10.78
CA PRO A 124 -18.06 6.73 11.92
C PRO A 124 -18.74 5.45 12.44
N SER A 125 -18.43 4.30 11.88
CA SER A 125 -19.03 3.01 12.21
C SER A 125 -17.97 1.90 12.18
N MET A 126 -18.25 0.81 12.88
CA MET A 126 -17.54 -0.48 12.75
C MET A 126 -18.37 -1.54 12.03
N ASP A 127 -19.51 -1.19 11.45
CA ASP A 127 -20.43 -2.12 10.78
C ASP A 127 -19.93 -2.54 9.39
N TYR A 128 -18.68 -2.98 9.33
CA TYR A 128 -18.02 -3.48 8.13
C TYR A 128 -17.48 -4.90 8.35
N ASP A 129 -17.26 -5.58 7.25
CA ASP A 129 -16.43 -6.76 7.18
C ASP A 129 -15.06 -6.38 6.57
N LEU A 130 -13.99 -6.84 7.19
CA LEU A 130 -12.65 -6.73 6.64
C LEU A 130 -12.42 -7.88 5.65
N ILE A 131 -12.08 -7.53 4.40
CA ILE A 131 -11.70 -8.47 3.35
C ILE A 131 -10.20 -8.37 3.14
N THR A 132 -9.51 -9.51 3.16
CA THR A 132 -8.07 -9.61 2.95
C THR A 132 -7.73 -10.79 2.04
N LEU A 133 -6.51 -10.79 1.49
CA LEU A 133 -6.02 -11.85 0.62
C LEU A 133 -4.84 -12.56 1.29
N TYR A 134 -4.90 -13.89 1.34
CA TYR A 134 -3.85 -14.71 1.91
C TYR A 134 -3.52 -15.90 1.00
N GLY A 135 -2.40 -16.55 1.22
CA GLY A 135 -2.07 -17.75 0.47
C GLY A 135 -0.68 -18.31 0.72
N ARG A 136 -0.32 -19.26 -0.10
CA ARG A 136 1.00 -19.90 -0.16
C ARG A 136 1.33 -20.26 -1.60
N HIS A 137 2.52 -20.72 -1.85
CA HIS A 137 2.89 -21.26 -3.16
C HIS A 137 1.87 -22.25 -3.69
N ALA A 138 1.46 -22.09 -4.94
CA ALA A 138 0.42 -22.83 -5.65
C ALA A 138 -0.99 -22.77 -5.01
N LYS A 139 -1.21 -21.82 -4.10
CA LYS A 139 -2.52 -21.54 -3.48
C LYS A 139 -2.58 -20.09 -3.00
N GLU A 140 -2.35 -19.16 -3.92
CA GLU A 140 -2.30 -17.73 -3.66
C GLU A 140 -3.70 -17.10 -3.70
N ARG A 141 -3.81 -15.90 -3.10
CA ARG A 141 -4.97 -15.00 -3.19
C ARG A 141 -6.31 -15.61 -2.78
N ASN A 142 -6.32 -16.41 -1.73
CA ASN A 142 -7.57 -16.81 -1.12
C ASN A 142 -8.19 -15.59 -0.44
N ILE A 143 -9.49 -15.42 -0.62
CA ILE A 143 -10.26 -14.33 -0.01
C ILE A 143 -10.64 -14.75 1.41
N GLU A 144 -10.37 -13.89 2.37
CA GLU A 144 -10.88 -13.99 3.74
C GLU A 144 -11.77 -12.78 4.02
N ARG A 145 -12.96 -13.00 4.55
CA ARG A 145 -13.92 -11.97 4.97
C ARG A 145 -14.31 -12.20 6.42
N LYS A 146 -14.04 -11.21 7.27
CA LYS A 146 -14.28 -11.27 8.72
C LYS A 146 -15.01 -10.02 9.17
N ALA A 147 -16.04 -10.19 10.01
CA ALA A 147 -16.66 -9.06 10.67
C ALA A 147 -15.65 -8.31 11.55
N LEU A 148 -15.68 -6.97 11.49
CA LEU A 148 -14.93 -6.15 12.44
C LEU A 148 -15.43 -6.38 13.88
N ALA A 149 -14.49 -6.40 14.80
CA ALA A 149 -14.71 -6.48 16.23
C ALA A 149 -13.83 -5.46 16.95
N HIS A 150 -14.12 -5.18 18.23
CA HIS A 150 -13.29 -4.27 19.02
C HIS A 150 -11.83 -4.72 19.07
N GLY A 151 -10.92 -3.76 19.00
CA GLY A 151 -9.48 -3.99 18.93
C GLY A 151 -8.95 -3.90 17.51
N VAL A 152 -7.75 -4.43 17.27
CA VAL A 152 -7.01 -4.30 16.03
C VAL A 152 -7.09 -5.57 15.20
N GLN A 153 -7.44 -5.43 13.92
CA GLN A 153 -7.49 -6.50 12.95
C GLN A 153 -6.80 -6.05 11.67
N GLY A 154 -6.24 -6.97 10.91
CA GLY A 154 -5.59 -6.62 9.65
C GLY A 154 -4.63 -7.67 9.14
N VAL A 155 -3.80 -7.25 8.19
CA VAL A 155 -2.74 -8.06 7.58
C VAL A 155 -1.44 -7.28 7.51
N GLU A 156 -0.33 -8.00 7.53
CA GLU A 156 0.99 -7.41 7.42
C GLU A 156 1.99 -8.40 6.79
N SER A 157 3.10 -7.88 6.29
CA SER A 157 4.27 -8.67 5.92
C SER A 157 5.51 -8.19 6.67
N ARG A 158 6.32 -9.14 7.16
CA ARG A 158 7.63 -8.95 7.79
C ARG A 158 8.72 -9.76 7.08
N ARG A 159 8.52 -10.10 5.81
CA ARG A 159 9.36 -11.02 5.04
C ARG A 159 10.41 -10.31 4.18
N GLY A 160 10.53 -8.99 4.28
CA GLY A 160 11.33 -8.18 3.36
C GLY A 160 10.62 -7.88 2.04
N VAL A 161 9.48 -8.51 1.78
CA VAL A 161 8.63 -8.33 0.60
C VAL A 161 7.16 -8.32 0.97
N SER A 162 6.31 -7.74 0.12
CA SER A 162 4.84 -7.79 0.24
C SER A 162 4.28 -9.13 -0.23
N SER A 163 4.67 -10.17 0.24
CA SER A 163 4.61 -11.59 -0.08
C SER A 163 3.23 -12.11 -0.59
N HIS A 164 3.27 -13.31 -1.19
CA HIS A 164 2.07 -14.08 -1.56
C HIS A 164 1.30 -14.62 -0.35
N CYS A 165 1.92 -14.64 0.84
CA CYS A 165 1.23 -15.05 2.07
C CYS A 165 0.13 -14.07 2.46
N GLN A 166 0.36 -12.77 2.22
CA GLN A 166 -0.61 -11.69 2.42
C GLN A 166 -0.30 -10.58 1.43
N ASN A 167 -1.29 -10.19 0.65
CA ASN A 167 -1.13 -9.13 -0.32
C ASN A 167 -1.30 -7.74 0.35
N PRO A 168 -0.66 -6.68 -0.16
CA PRO A 168 -0.79 -5.31 0.32
C PRO A 168 -2.15 -4.71 -0.10
N PHE A 169 -3.22 -5.43 0.22
CA PHE A 169 -4.60 -5.14 -0.11
C PHE A 169 -5.50 -5.41 1.09
N ALA A 170 -6.47 -4.55 1.30
CA ALA A 170 -7.60 -4.77 2.20
C ALA A 170 -8.85 -4.09 1.65
N ALA A 171 -10.03 -4.54 2.06
CA ALA A 171 -11.25 -3.79 1.84
C ALA A 171 -12.14 -3.83 3.08
N LEU A 172 -12.89 -2.75 3.28
CA LEU A 172 -13.98 -2.68 4.25
C LEU A 172 -15.29 -2.70 3.48
N ALA A 173 -16.04 -3.77 3.62
CA ALA A 173 -17.31 -3.99 2.94
C ALA A 173 -18.46 -3.91 3.92
N GLY A 174 -19.51 -3.20 3.59
CA GLY A 174 -20.74 -3.21 4.38
C GLY A 174 -21.24 -4.64 4.59
N LYS A 175 -21.91 -4.93 5.70
CA LYS A 175 -22.35 -6.28 6.09
C LYS A 175 -23.10 -7.03 5.01
N ASN A 176 -23.89 -6.29 4.22
CA ASN A 176 -24.72 -6.85 3.15
C ASN A 176 -24.10 -6.67 1.75
N ALA A 177 -22.85 -6.20 1.67
CA ALA A 177 -22.19 -6.04 0.39
C ALA A 177 -21.84 -7.41 -0.23
N ASP A 178 -22.13 -7.54 -1.53
CA ASP A 178 -21.79 -8.70 -2.36
C ASP A 178 -21.01 -8.26 -3.61
N GLU A 179 -20.94 -9.10 -4.63
CA GLU A 179 -20.24 -8.80 -5.88
C GLU A 179 -20.85 -7.62 -6.64
N ASN A 180 -22.14 -7.37 -6.52
CA ASN A 180 -22.89 -6.45 -7.36
C ASN A 180 -23.51 -5.27 -6.60
N ASN A 181 -23.60 -5.35 -5.27
CA ASN A 181 -24.31 -4.39 -4.45
C ASN A 181 -23.59 -4.12 -3.13
N GLY A 182 -23.82 -2.94 -2.59
CA GLY A 182 -23.39 -2.52 -1.25
C GLY A 182 -22.09 -1.72 -1.24
N GLU A 183 -21.91 -1.01 -0.16
CA GLU A 183 -20.81 -0.10 0.09
C GLU A 183 -19.50 -0.86 0.29
N VAL A 184 -18.44 -0.42 -0.39
CA VAL A 184 -17.11 -1.00 -0.27
C VAL A 184 -16.04 0.09 -0.36
N TYR A 185 -15.15 0.11 0.60
CA TYR A 185 -13.87 0.83 0.56
C TYR A 185 -12.76 -0.16 0.25
N GLY A 186 -12.08 -0.01 -0.87
CA GLY A 186 -10.91 -0.81 -1.24
C GLY A 186 -9.61 -0.05 -1.03
N PHE A 187 -8.58 -0.71 -0.52
CA PHE A 187 -7.27 -0.14 -0.23
C PHE A 187 -6.15 -1.01 -0.79
N ASN A 188 -5.18 -0.38 -1.42
CA ASN A 188 -4.00 -1.06 -1.94
C ASN A 188 -2.76 -0.19 -1.74
N LEU A 189 -1.64 -0.79 -1.30
CA LEU A 189 -0.37 -0.09 -1.18
C LEU A 189 0.50 -0.39 -2.39
N VAL A 190 0.97 0.64 -3.09
CA VAL A 190 1.89 0.53 -4.23
C VAL A 190 3.32 0.40 -3.69
N TYR A 191 3.62 -0.77 -3.14
CA TYR A 191 4.89 -1.05 -2.47
C TYR A 191 5.18 -2.55 -2.47
N SER A 192 6.46 -2.91 -2.60
CA SER A 192 6.89 -4.31 -2.64
C SER A 192 7.61 -4.79 -1.37
N GLY A 193 7.82 -3.93 -0.38
CA GLY A 193 8.46 -4.24 0.88
C GLY A 193 7.49 -4.68 1.98
N ASN A 194 7.97 -4.67 3.22
CA ASN A 194 7.16 -4.95 4.40
C ASN A 194 6.06 -3.90 4.56
N PHE A 195 4.82 -4.34 4.64
CA PHE A 195 3.66 -3.48 4.78
C PHE A 195 2.79 -3.88 5.97
N SER A 196 1.94 -2.96 6.37
CA SER A 196 0.88 -3.20 7.36
C SER A 196 -0.39 -2.49 6.90
N ALA A 197 -1.53 -3.17 7.03
CA ALA A 197 -2.87 -2.68 6.78
C ALA A 197 -3.76 -3.12 7.95
N LEU A 198 -4.12 -2.18 8.82
CA LEU A 198 -4.80 -2.44 10.08
C LEU A 198 -6.09 -1.65 10.18
N CYS A 199 -7.10 -2.24 10.77
CA CYS A 199 -8.34 -1.60 11.17
C CYS A 199 -8.50 -1.74 12.69
N GLU A 200 -8.55 -0.63 13.40
CA GLU A 200 -8.83 -0.57 14.82
C GLU A 200 -10.27 -0.11 15.04
N CYS A 201 -11.04 -0.91 15.78
CA CYS A 201 -12.38 -0.56 16.22
C CYS A 201 -12.33 -0.15 17.70
N ASP A 202 -12.71 1.07 18.00
CA ASP A 202 -12.65 1.64 19.32
C ASP A 202 -13.91 1.40 20.14
N PHE A 203 -13.89 1.85 21.40
CA PHE A 203 -15.00 1.73 22.34
C PHE A 203 -16.23 2.59 21.98
N ASN A 204 -16.07 3.55 21.05
CA ASN A 204 -17.16 4.38 20.54
C ASN A 204 -17.84 3.78 19.32
N TYR A 205 -17.51 2.53 18.95
CA TYR A 205 -18.00 1.87 17.73
C TYR A 205 -17.59 2.55 16.43
N THR A 206 -16.50 3.33 16.46
CA THR A 206 -15.88 3.88 15.26
C THR A 206 -14.71 3.02 14.81
N SER A 207 -14.29 3.17 13.59
CA SER A 207 -13.12 2.44 13.07
C SER A 207 -12.09 3.37 12.45
N ARG A 208 -10.80 3.01 12.66
CA ARG A 208 -9.66 3.65 12.00
C ARG A 208 -8.95 2.64 11.15
N PHE A 209 -8.89 2.88 9.86
CA PHE A 209 -8.08 2.10 8.92
C PHE A 209 -6.78 2.83 8.61
N ILE A 210 -5.65 2.12 8.74
CA ILE A 210 -4.31 2.63 8.43
C ILE A 210 -3.58 1.66 7.52
N MET A 211 -2.77 2.21 6.59
CA MET A 211 -1.97 1.41 5.66
C MET A 211 -0.65 2.12 5.33
N GLY A 212 0.43 1.36 5.25
CA GLY A 212 1.74 1.86 4.87
C GLY A 212 2.87 0.87 5.13
N ILE A 213 4.10 1.38 5.28
CA ILE A 213 5.26 0.57 5.67
C ILE A 213 5.01 -0.04 7.04
N ASN A 214 5.36 -1.33 7.19
CA ASN A 214 5.26 -2.02 8.48
C ASN A 214 6.22 -1.36 9.49
N PRO A 215 5.73 -0.90 10.66
CA PRO A 215 6.59 -0.27 11.67
C PRO A 215 7.50 -1.26 12.39
N THR A 216 7.29 -2.57 12.25
CA THR A 216 8.18 -3.57 12.84
C THR A 216 9.54 -3.54 12.13
N ASP A 217 10.60 -3.33 12.90
CA ASP A 217 11.98 -3.20 12.43
C ASP A 217 12.19 -2.02 11.44
N PHE A 218 11.27 -1.05 11.43
CA PHE A 218 11.40 0.19 10.68
C PHE A 218 11.94 1.29 11.60
N GLY A 219 12.92 2.04 11.11
CA GLY A 219 13.43 3.26 11.70
C GLY A 219 14.12 4.09 10.63
N TRP A 220 13.76 5.38 10.55
CA TRP A 220 14.37 6.29 9.58
C TRP A 220 14.79 7.58 10.25
N ARG A 221 16.10 7.82 10.25
CA ARG A 221 16.68 9.03 10.86
C ARG A 221 16.68 10.17 9.85
N LEU A 222 16.10 11.30 10.27
CA LEU A 222 16.09 12.55 9.52
C LEU A 222 17.02 13.57 10.21
N GLN A 223 18.08 13.95 9.54
CA GLN A 223 18.88 15.10 9.92
C GLN A 223 18.19 16.38 9.45
N LYS A 224 18.65 17.54 9.93
CA LYS A 224 18.14 18.84 9.48
C LYS A 224 18.20 18.97 7.95
N GLY A 225 17.08 19.31 7.34
CA GLY A 225 16.91 19.46 5.90
C GLY A 225 16.63 18.16 5.12
N GLU A 226 16.66 17.01 5.79
CA GLU A 226 16.31 15.74 5.15
C GLU A 226 14.80 15.49 5.16
N CYS A 227 14.35 14.65 4.23
CA CYS A 227 12.95 14.27 4.07
C CYS A 227 12.79 12.78 3.82
N PHE A 228 11.58 12.31 4.09
CA PHE A 228 11.14 10.94 3.80
C PHE A 228 9.77 10.98 3.13
N ASP A 229 9.62 10.28 2.01
CA ASP A 229 8.35 10.09 1.33
C ASP A 229 7.85 8.66 1.54
N THR A 230 6.60 8.50 1.99
CA THR A 230 5.98 7.18 2.10
C THR A 230 5.63 6.61 0.73
N PRO A 231 5.50 5.28 0.60
CA PRO A 231 4.83 4.66 -0.54
C PRO A 231 3.40 5.22 -0.72
N GLU A 232 2.87 5.08 -1.91
CA GLU A 232 1.52 5.52 -2.22
C GLU A 232 0.49 4.45 -1.85
N ALA A 233 -0.57 4.86 -1.15
CA ALA A 233 -1.78 4.09 -0.96
C ALA A 233 -2.84 4.55 -1.97
N VAL A 234 -3.56 3.59 -2.55
CA VAL A 234 -4.68 3.83 -3.48
C VAL A 234 -5.97 3.41 -2.81
N MET A 235 -6.95 4.29 -2.81
CA MET A 235 -8.27 4.07 -2.22
C MET A 235 -9.36 4.16 -3.29
N VAL A 236 -10.30 3.22 -3.23
CA VAL A 236 -11.51 3.18 -4.05
C VAL A 236 -12.72 3.17 -3.13
N TYR A 237 -13.76 3.91 -3.50
CA TYR A 237 -15.08 3.83 -2.88
C TYR A 237 -16.13 3.51 -3.93
N THR A 238 -17.07 2.62 -3.59
CA THR A 238 -18.22 2.30 -4.44
C THR A 238 -19.39 1.78 -3.61
N GLU A 239 -20.61 2.01 -4.08
CA GLU A 239 -21.85 1.42 -3.55
C GLU A 239 -22.34 0.21 -4.38
N ASN A 240 -21.56 -0.17 -5.40
CA ASN A 240 -21.91 -1.21 -6.38
C ASN A 240 -21.15 -2.53 -6.17
N GLY A 241 -20.76 -2.80 -4.92
CA GLY A 241 -20.21 -4.08 -4.50
C GLY A 241 -18.74 -4.31 -4.80
N ILE A 242 -18.26 -5.48 -4.40
CA ILE A 242 -16.86 -5.90 -4.46
C ILE A 242 -16.37 -6.01 -5.91
N GLY A 243 -17.22 -6.47 -6.81
CA GLY A 243 -16.90 -6.61 -8.23
C GLY A 243 -16.62 -5.25 -8.89
N GLU A 244 -17.38 -4.20 -8.58
CA GLU A 244 -17.09 -2.86 -9.13
C GLU A 244 -15.82 -2.27 -8.53
N MET A 245 -15.59 -2.41 -7.22
CA MET A 245 -14.32 -2.03 -6.59
C MET A 245 -13.13 -2.67 -7.34
N SER A 246 -13.19 -3.97 -7.61
CA SER A 246 -12.16 -4.69 -8.35
C SER A 246 -11.96 -4.15 -9.77
N ARG A 247 -13.06 -3.90 -10.51
CA ARG A 247 -13.00 -3.35 -11.86
C ARG A 247 -12.41 -1.92 -11.89
N ILE A 248 -12.71 -1.10 -10.89
CA ILE A 248 -12.13 0.24 -10.74
C ILE A 248 -10.61 0.13 -10.58
N PHE A 249 -10.10 -0.71 -9.67
CA PHE A 249 -8.68 -0.94 -9.52
C PHE A 249 -8.02 -1.41 -10.83
N HIS A 250 -8.63 -2.36 -11.54
CA HIS A 250 -8.09 -2.88 -12.80
C HIS A 250 -8.01 -1.79 -13.88
N ARG A 251 -9.07 -1.01 -14.07
CA ARG A 251 -9.06 0.10 -15.05
C ARG A 251 -8.01 1.15 -14.69
N PHE A 252 -7.96 1.53 -13.41
CA PHE A 252 -7.02 2.52 -12.93
C PHE A 252 -5.57 2.06 -13.07
N TYR A 253 -5.24 0.86 -12.64
CA TYR A 253 -3.87 0.35 -12.74
C TYR A 253 -3.41 0.15 -14.18
N ASN A 254 -4.28 -0.33 -15.06
CA ASN A 254 -3.95 -0.44 -16.47
C ASN A 254 -3.61 0.92 -17.10
N ASN A 255 -4.30 1.98 -16.71
CA ASN A 255 -4.11 3.29 -17.31
C ASN A 255 -3.08 4.16 -16.60
N ASN A 256 -2.98 4.07 -15.27
CA ASN A 256 -2.30 5.03 -14.42
C ASN A 256 -1.18 4.44 -13.54
N LEU A 257 -0.88 3.14 -13.63
CA LEU A 257 0.22 2.49 -12.91
C LEU A 257 1.16 1.73 -13.84
N ILE A 258 0.64 0.87 -14.72
CA ILE A 258 1.43 0.08 -15.64
C ILE A 258 2.14 1.00 -16.64
N ARG A 259 3.44 0.77 -16.83
CA ARG A 259 4.31 1.54 -17.74
C ARG A 259 4.94 0.61 -18.79
N GLY A 260 5.54 1.23 -19.83
CA GLY A 260 6.26 0.52 -20.87
C GLY A 260 5.36 -0.11 -21.93
N LYS A 261 5.99 -0.85 -22.86
CA LYS A 261 5.31 -1.38 -24.05
C LYS A 261 4.15 -2.33 -23.73
N TYR A 262 4.26 -3.12 -22.68
CA TYR A 262 3.22 -4.08 -22.28
C TYR A 262 2.02 -3.47 -21.55
N LYS A 263 1.92 -2.14 -21.48
CA LYS A 263 0.68 -1.47 -21.11
C LYS A 263 -0.42 -1.71 -22.15
N THR A 264 -0.05 -1.73 -23.45
CA THR A 264 -0.98 -1.86 -24.57
C THR A 264 -0.70 -3.06 -25.48
N GLU A 265 0.52 -3.57 -25.49
CA GLU A 265 0.89 -4.73 -26.30
C GLU A 265 0.55 -6.04 -25.61
N LYS A 266 0.19 -7.04 -26.39
CA LYS A 266 0.04 -8.40 -25.87
C LYS A 266 1.37 -8.93 -25.40
N ARG A 267 1.36 -9.62 -24.27
CA ARG A 267 2.52 -10.39 -23.82
C ARG A 267 2.70 -11.63 -24.69
N PRO A 268 3.94 -12.06 -24.94
CA PRO A 268 4.19 -13.26 -25.74
C PRO A 268 3.60 -14.49 -25.05
N LEU A 269 3.15 -15.45 -25.85
CA LEU A 269 2.81 -16.78 -25.36
C LEU A 269 4.08 -17.45 -24.88
N LEU A 270 4.13 -17.78 -23.59
CA LEU A 270 5.32 -18.22 -22.88
C LEU A 270 5.23 -19.69 -22.47
N ILE A 271 6.33 -20.42 -22.60
CA ILE A 271 6.55 -21.71 -21.96
C ILE A 271 7.78 -21.63 -21.05
N ASN A 272 7.68 -22.21 -19.87
CA ASN A 272 8.79 -22.29 -18.90
C ASN A 272 9.38 -23.70 -18.93
N SER A 273 10.70 -23.82 -18.79
CA SER A 273 11.42 -25.10 -18.85
C SER A 273 11.26 -25.96 -17.59
N TRP A 274 10.86 -25.35 -16.45
CA TRP A 274 10.96 -25.99 -15.14
C TRP A 274 10.19 -27.31 -15.05
N GLU A 275 8.88 -27.27 -15.26
CA GLU A 275 8.04 -28.48 -15.16
C GLU A 275 8.38 -29.57 -16.21
N ALA A 276 9.03 -29.19 -17.31
CA ALA A 276 9.44 -30.12 -18.36
C ALA A 276 10.79 -30.80 -18.09
N ALA A 277 11.68 -30.13 -17.36
CA ALA A 277 13.08 -30.57 -17.29
C ALA A 277 13.70 -30.51 -15.88
N TYR A 278 13.18 -29.68 -14.98
CA TYR A 278 13.83 -29.36 -13.71
C TYR A 278 15.28 -28.94 -13.93
N PHE A 279 16.24 -29.54 -13.20
CA PHE A 279 17.69 -29.34 -13.38
C PHE A 279 18.29 -30.16 -14.51
N ASN A 280 17.55 -31.09 -15.13
CA ASN A 280 18.05 -32.01 -16.16
C ASN A 280 17.90 -31.41 -17.56
N PHE A 281 18.71 -30.41 -17.88
CA PHE A 281 18.76 -29.79 -19.20
C PHE A 281 20.18 -29.39 -19.60
N ASP A 282 20.37 -29.29 -20.91
CA ASP A 282 21.52 -28.75 -21.60
C ASP A 282 21.06 -27.88 -22.77
N ASP A 283 21.99 -27.28 -23.49
CA ASP A 283 21.72 -26.42 -24.64
C ASP A 283 20.90 -27.14 -25.71
N GLU A 284 21.25 -28.39 -26.04
CA GLU A 284 20.57 -29.16 -27.06
C GLU A 284 19.12 -29.43 -26.70
N LYS A 285 18.86 -29.85 -25.46
CA LYS A 285 17.51 -30.10 -24.96
C LYS A 285 16.65 -28.85 -24.98
N LEU A 286 17.17 -27.69 -24.52
CA LEU A 286 16.44 -26.45 -24.53
C LEU A 286 16.15 -25.93 -25.94
N VAL A 287 17.12 -26.05 -26.85
CA VAL A 287 16.96 -25.71 -28.29
C VAL A 287 15.86 -26.56 -28.94
N ASN A 288 15.89 -27.89 -28.67
CA ASN A 288 14.86 -28.79 -29.19
C ASN A 288 13.50 -28.48 -28.61
N PHE A 289 13.42 -28.18 -27.30
CA PHE A 289 12.20 -27.77 -26.65
C PHE A 289 11.64 -26.47 -27.27
N ALA A 290 12.49 -25.47 -27.51
CA ALA A 290 12.08 -24.23 -28.18
C ALA A 290 11.58 -24.48 -29.62
N LYS A 291 12.21 -25.39 -30.38
CA LYS A 291 11.77 -25.74 -31.74
C LYS A 291 10.38 -26.39 -31.75
N GLU A 292 10.11 -27.30 -30.82
CA GLU A 292 8.79 -27.93 -30.72
C GLU A 292 7.72 -26.92 -30.24
N ALA A 293 8.06 -26.10 -29.22
CA ALA A 293 7.19 -25.03 -28.75
C ALA A 293 6.80 -24.04 -29.85
N LYS A 294 7.77 -23.68 -30.71
CA LYS A 294 7.52 -22.79 -31.86
C LYS A 294 6.49 -23.37 -32.85
N LYS A 295 6.48 -24.69 -33.08
CA LYS A 295 5.47 -25.34 -33.96
C LYS A 295 4.05 -25.18 -33.42
N LEU A 296 3.90 -25.00 -32.09
CA LEU A 296 2.63 -24.79 -31.38
C LEU A 296 2.27 -23.30 -31.27
N GLY A 297 3.08 -22.39 -31.85
CA GLY A 297 2.82 -20.96 -31.78
C GLY A 297 3.32 -20.28 -30.48
N ILE A 298 4.13 -20.96 -29.68
CA ILE A 298 4.78 -20.37 -28.51
C ILE A 298 5.84 -19.36 -28.97
N GLU A 299 5.88 -18.19 -28.36
CA GLU A 299 6.67 -17.03 -28.77
C GLU A 299 7.88 -16.79 -27.87
N MET A 300 7.87 -17.33 -26.66
CA MET A 300 8.93 -17.16 -25.66
C MET A 300 9.20 -18.47 -24.89
N LEU A 301 10.47 -18.85 -24.79
CA LEU A 301 10.95 -19.86 -23.86
C LEU A 301 11.65 -19.16 -22.68
N VAL A 302 11.25 -19.50 -21.47
CA VAL A 302 11.92 -19.06 -20.24
C VAL A 302 12.72 -20.24 -19.69
N MET A 303 14.03 -20.07 -19.58
CA MET A 303 14.89 -20.96 -18.82
C MET A 303 14.80 -20.57 -17.34
N ASP A 304 14.30 -21.49 -16.52
CA ASP A 304 14.09 -21.31 -15.10
C ASP A 304 15.35 -21.63 -14.29
N ASP A 305 15.23 -22.15 -13.07
CA ASP A 305 16.34 -22.47 -12.19
C ASP A 305 17.37 -23.42 -12.83
N GLY A 306 18.60 -23.39 -12.35
CA GLY A 306 19.69 -24.28 -12.83
C GLY A 306 20.65 -23.68 -13.86
N TRP A 307 20.42 -22.41 -14.30
CA TRP A 307 21.26 -21.79 -15.35
C TRP A 307 22.50 -21.04 -14.81
N PHE A 308 22.60 -20.81 -13.52
CA PHE A 308 23.67 -20.00 -12.92
C PHE A 308 24.58 -20.82 -11.99
N GLY A 309 25.87 -20.54 -12.01
CA GLY A 309 26.87 -21.14 -11.12
C GLY A 309 26.90 -22.68 -11.19
N ARG A 310 26.86 -23.31 -10.03
CA ARG A 310 26.78 -24.78 -9.89
C ARG A 310 25.40 -25.21 -9.38
N ARG A 311 24.36 -24.61 -9.90
CA ARG A 311 22.97 -24.83 -9.53
C ARG A 311 22.39 -26.07 -10.21
N ASN A 312 22.80 -27.27 -9.73
CA ASN A 312 22.33 -28.56 -10.26
C ASN A 312 21.28 -29.23 -9.36
N ASP A 313 20.98 -28.62 -8.24
CA ASP A 313 19.99 -29.03 -7.26
C ASP A 313 19.52 -27.79 -6.45
N ASP A 314 18.54 -27.96 -5.57
CA ASP A 314 17.98 -26.94 -4.70
C ASP A 314 18.82 -26.62 -3.44
N LYS A 315 19.98 -27.24 -3.27
CA LYS A 315 20.84 -27.14 -2.08
C LYS A 315 22.09 -26.29 -2.28
N SER A 316 22.34 -25.84 -3.51
CA SER A 316 23.57 -25.13 -3.87
C SER A 316 23.25 -23.81 -4.60
N SER A 317 24.22 -22.87 -4.55
CA SER A 317 24.18 -21.60 -5.27
C SER A 317 22.99 -20.69 -4.89
N LEU A 318 22.67 -20.61 -3.60
CA LEU A 318 21.67 -19.70 -3.04
C LEU A 318 22.33 -18.45 -2.48
#